data_91fa6a152ca3a7e3ca863b3fcabccaf1
#
_entry.id   91fa6a152ca3a7e3ca863b3fcabccaf1
#
_cell.length_a   1.000
_cell.length_b   1.000
_cell.length_c   1.000
_cell.angle_alpha   90.00
_cell.angle_beta   90.00
_cell.angle_gamma   90.00
#
_symmetry.space_group_name_H-M   'P 1'
#
loop_
_entity.id
_entity.type
_entity.pdbx_description
1 polymer ?
#
loop_
_entity_poly.entity_id
_entity_poly.type
_entity_poly.pdbx_seq_one_letter_code
_entity_poly.pdbx_strand_id
1 'polypeptide(L)'
;MNANIERGRLFAAATTLALASIATLAGTCSAYAQGTSWVPGNLVVSGSVYVNAHTIVAGQTVLPPDCSVANCPTPVTAVVGSTYPYVFNNDTVDGSFGITSLIFLDQITPKGELVSTLEVPNSTQSGIGPTSDQLVTSFSSKSELALNLSTAGDVLTFVGYVAPIGAIDVSNANTPGEFDLTNPVGTSYYRAVAQVDTLGKFHFTETNAYSGDNGRAAILDDGADLFYTAGNAGNGGTPQPVGIIIGAGAQIMTPADEPESVQTPGAPTPVGSFNVAQLGDKLDKAGKDTNFRGLTIFNNVLYYTKGSGSNGINTVYFVDTTGTVCTDTNGVGLPALGAGLPTSPLAYNPDPTIIQTDGLEPYNMCILQGFPTLIAKSTSGVSYPFGIWFASPTVLYVTDEGTGNTGTTVAGFYTPATPAQNPTAGLQKWIFNSGAGEWQLAYILTNGLDLGVPYTVPGYPTGLNSGTGGSNFPWAPATDGLRNITGIVNTDGNVVIYAITSTISGSGDQGADPNKLVAITDQLSATTLPASEAFVTVRTASNGEALRGVAWTPGTPRH
;
A
#
# COMPACT_ATOMS: atom_id res chain seq x y z
N MET A 1 -38.07 75.52 31.39
CA MET A 1 -37.48 76.41 30.38
C MET A 1 -36.37 75.67 29.67
N ASN A 2 -36.70 75.28 28.45
CA ASN A 2 -35.89 75.48 27.23
C ASN A 2 -34.38 75.21 27.38
N ALA A 3 -33.69 74.50 26.57
CA ALA A 3 -33.82 74.05 25.20
C ALA A 3 -32.58 73.25 24.79
N ASN A 4 -32.77 72.37 23.85
CA ASN A 4 -31.94 72.12 22.67
C ASN A 4 -30.61 71.37 22.81
N ILE A 5 -30.58 70.17 22.28
CA ILE A 5 -30.46 69.75 20.85
C ILE A 5 -28.97 69.79 20.36
N GLU A 6 -28.60 68.62 19.83
CA GLU A 6 -27.69 68.33 18.73
C GLU A 6 -26.18 68.06 18.97
N ARG A 7 -25.84 66.98 18.37
CA ARG A 7 -24.57 66.52 17.80
C ARG A 7 -23.88 65.49 18.66
N GLY A 8 -23.61 64.33 18.17
CA GLY A 8 -23.51 63.95 16.80
C GLY A 8 -23.12 62.50 16.66
N ARG A 9 -23.60 61.99 15.66
CA ARG A 9 -23.14 60.75 15.02
C ARG A 9 -21.65 60.86 14.73
N LEU A 10 -20.91 59.83 15.07
CA LEU A 10 -19.74 59.29 14.34
C LEU A 10 -18.89 58.47 15.33
N PHE A 11 -19.12 57.19 15.30
CA PHE A 11 -18.10 56.15 15.60
C PHE A 11 -18.87 54.84 15.81
N ALA A 12 -19.42 54.34 14.73
CA ALA A 12 -19.90 52.96 14.67
C ALA A 12 -19.81 52.49 13.21
N ALA A 13 -18.58 52.28 12.77
CA ALA A 13 -18.32 51.60 11.49
C ALA A 13 -16.84 51.20 11.43
N ALA A 14 -16.44 50.21 12.20
CA ALA A 14 -15.19 49.49 11.97
C ALA A 14 -15.03 48.28 12.93
N THR A 15 -16.05 47.44 13.05
CA THR A 15 -15.86 46.13 13.75
C THR A 15 -16.93 45.10 13.26
N THR A 16 -17.14 45.02 11.97
CA THR A 16 -18.04 43.98 11.40
C THR A 16 -17.49 43.52 10.03
N LEU A 17 -16.23 43.19 9.97
CA LEU A 17 -15.64 42.55 8.78
C LEU A 17 -14.54 41.54 9.11
N ALA A 18 -14.63 40.87 10.24
CA ALA A 18 -13.67 39.81 10.61
C ALA A 18 -14.35 38.54 11.17
N LEU A 19 -15.65 38.36 10.93
CA LEU A 19 -16.36 37.14 11.40
C LEU A 19 -17.21 36.47 10.30
N ALA A 20 -16.90 36.69 9.04
CA ALA A 20 -17.64 36.07 7.93
C ALA A 20 -16.81 35.08 7.09
N SER A 21 -15.70 34.56 7.61
CA SER A 21 -14.85 33.61 6.88
C SER A 21 -14.56 32.30 7.61
N ILE A 22 -15.28 31.99 8.70
CA ILE A 22 -15.12 30.71 9.43
C ILE A 22 -16.43 29.89 9.49
N ALA A 23 -17.46 30.29 8.81
CA ALA A 23 -18.78 29.62 8.90
C ALA A 23 -19.23 28.96 7.59
N THR A 24 -18.32 28.53 6.72
CA THR A 24 -18.72 27.82 5.48
C THR A 24 -17.93 26.54 5.23
N LEU A 25 -17.43 25.91 6.28
CA LEU A 25 -16.86 24.54 6.18
C LEU A 25 -17.61 23.51 7.07
N ALA A 26 -18.79 23.84 7.53
CA ALA A 26 -19.64 22.88 8.22
C ALA A 26 -21.01 22.90 7.57
N GLY A 27 -21.22 22.04 6.57
CA GLY A 27 -22.55 21.81 6.05
C GLY A 27 -22.67 21.66 4.54
N THR A 28 -21.86 20.81 3.92
CA THR A 28 -22.31 20.07 2.75
C THR A 28 -22.43 18.62 3.17
N CYS A 29 -23.59 18.21 3.65
CA CYS A 29 -24.02 16.82 3.56
C CYS A 29 -23.81 16.44 2.10
N SER A 30 -22.80 15.63 1.85
CA SER A 30 -22.56 15.04 0.54
C SER A 30 -23.78 14.20 0.23
N ALA A 31 -24.62 14.70 -0.67
CA ALA A 31 -25.43 13.80 -1.45
C ALA A 31 -24.42 12.80 -2.05
N TYR A 32 -24.71 11.50 -1.94
CA TYR A 32 -24.01 10.47 -2.69
C TYR A 32 -23.69 11.05 -4.06
N ALA A 33 -22.44 11.22 -4.37
CA ALA A 33 -22.02 11.58 -5.71
C ALA A 33 -22.37 10.37 -6.58
N GLN A 34 -23.58 10.39 -7.13
CA GLN A 34 -23.95 9.48 -8.21
C GLN A 34 -22.93 9.70 -9.32
N GLY A 35 -22.07 8.68 -9.51
CA GLY A 35 -21.28 8.47 -10.68
C GLY A 35 -20.59 9.69 -11.27
N THR A 36 -19.48 10.14 -10.71
CA THR A 36 -18.52 10.88 -11.50
C THR A 36 -17.86 9.87 -12.43
N SER A 37 -18.34 9.84 -13.69
CA SER A 37 -17.71 9.03 -14.71
C SER A 37 -16.23 9.44 -14.85
N TRP A 38 -15.36 8.46 -14.91
CA TRP A 38 -13.96 8.69 -15.15
C TRP A 38 -13.73 9.33 -16.52
N VAL A 39 -12.79 10.26 -16.59
CA VAL A 39 -12.32 10.85 -17.85
C VAL A 39 -11.09 10.06 -18.29
N PRO A 40 -11.15 9.28 -19.39
CA PRO A 40 -10.00 8.53 -19.88
C PRO A 40 -8.79 9.43 -20.12
N GLY A 41 -7.61 8.94 -19.74
CA GLY A 41 -6.36 9.70 -19.82
C GLY A 41 -6.04 10.54 -18.60
N ASN A 42 -6.91 10.54 -17.58
CA ASN A 42 -6.60 11.05 -16.26
C ASN A 42 -6.01 9.95 -15.37
N LEU A 43 -5.50 10.35 -14.21
CA LEU A 43 -5.03 9.44 -13.17
C LEU A 43 -6.08 9.32 -12.07
N VAL A 44 -6.11 8.16 -11.42
CA VAL A 44 -6.75 7.96 -10.12
C VAL A 44 -5.66 7.79 -9.08
N VAL A 45 -5.76 8.54 -7.99
CA VAL A 45 -4.86 8.45 -6.84
C VAL A 45 -5.69 8.02 -5.64
N SER A 46 -5.37 6.87 -5.06
CA SER A 46 -5.96 6.47 -3.78
C SER A 46 -5.22 7.14 -2.64
N GLY A 47 -5.97 7.49 -1.62
CA GLY A 47 -5.41 8.05 -0.42
C GLY A 47 -6.30 7.76 0.78
N SER A 48 -5.75 8.02 1.96
CA SER A 48 -6.47 7.98 3.22
C SER A 48 -6.37 9.31 3.93
N VAL A 49 -7.46 9.66 4.62
CA VAL A 49 -7.51 10.85 5.48
C VAL A 49 -7.75 10.39 6.90
N TYR A 50 -6.86 10.77 7.79
CA TYR A 50 -7.06 10.58 9.22
C TYR A 50 -8.18 11.47 9.70
N VAL A 51 -9.29 10.86 10.02
CA VAL A 51 -10.36 11.52 10.75
C VAL A 51 -10.13 11.20 12.21
N ASN A 52 -9.84 12.24 13.02
CA ASN A 52 -9.69 12.09 14.46
C ASN A 52 -11.01 11.55 15.03
N ALA A 53 -11.16 10.24 14.97
CA ALA A 53 -12.26 9.57 15.60
C ALA A 53 -12.00 9.69 17.12
N HIS A 54 -12.83 10.43 17.81
CA HIS A 54 -12.81 10.61 19.28
C HIS A 54 -12.89 9.29 20.08
N THR A 55 -12.68 8.16 19.42
CA THR A 55 -12.61 6.83 20.00
C THR A 55 -11.33 6.61 20.80
N ILE A 56 -10.24 7.33 20.47
CA ILE A 56 -9.01 7.26 21.24
C ILE A 56 -8.90 8.48 22.15
N VAL A 57 -9.02 8.23 23.45
CA VAL A 57 -8.91 9.24 24.50
C VAL A 57 -7.63 8.98 25.29
N ALA A 58 -6.69 9.91 25.20
CA ALA A 58 -5.42 9.83 25.92
C ALA A 58 -5.65 9.68 27.43
N GLY A 59 -4.90 8.79 28.04
CA GLY A 59 -5.03 8.43 29.45
C GLY A 59 -6.21 7.52 29.80
N GLN A 60 -7.05 7.13 28.82
CA GLN A 60 -8.23 6.29 29.02
C GLN A 60 -8.28 5.09 28.09
N THR A 61 -8.05 5.29 26.79
CA THR A 61 -8.13 4.20 25.82
C THR A 61 -6.96 3.25 25.99
N VAL A 62 -7.25 1.99 26.17
CA VAL A 62 -6.25 0.91 26.21
C VAL A 62 -6.08 0.39 24.80
N LEU A 63 -4.84 0.42 24.32
CA LEU A 63 -4.47 -0.05 22.99
C LEU A 63 -4.15 -1.55 23.03
N PRO A 64 -4.45 -2.30 21.96
CA PRO A 64 -4.06 -3.70 21.85
C PRO A 64 -2.54 -3.87 21.98
N PRO A 65 -2.06 -4.95 22.58
CA PRO A 65 -0.64 -5.29 22.59
C PRO A 65 -0.24 -5.90 21.23
N ASP A 66 1.06 -5.86 20.92
CA ASP A 66 1.63 -6.65 19.84
C ASP A 66 1.68 -8.13 20.24
N CYS A 67 0.89 -8.95 19.57
CA CYS A 67 0.88 -10.40 19.77
C CYS A 67 1.77 -11.19 18.82
N SER A 68 2.55 -10.55 17.98
CA SER A 68 3.64 -11.21 17.23
C SER A 68 4.75 -11.74 18.17
N VAL A 69 4.75 -11.30 19.41
CA VAL A 69 5.69 -11.74 20.45
C VAL A 69 5.04 -12.86 21.26
N ALA A 70 5.77 -13.95 21.52
CA ALA A 70 5.29 -15.18 22.16
C ALA A 70 4.59 -15.01 23.53
N ASN A 71 4.75 -13.87 24.16
CA ASN A 71 4.01 -13.44 25.33
C ASN A 71 3.48 -12.04 25.02
N CYS A 72 2.21 -11.92 24.64
CA CYS A 72 1.60 -10.62 24.38
C CYS A 72 1.95 -9.64 25.51
N PRO A 73 2.60 -8.52 25.22
CA PRO A 73 2.92 -7.54 26.24
C PRO A 73 1.65 -6.98 26.85
N THR A 74 1.79 -6.39 28.03
CA THR A 74 0.65 -5.75 28.69
C THR A 74 0.14 -4.59 27.82
N PRO A 75 -1.17 -4.49 27.59
CA PRO A 75 -1.76 -3.37 26.89
C PRO A 75 -1.29 -2.03 27.44
N VAL A 76 -1.04 -1.07 26.57
CA VAL A 76 -0.63 0.29 26.96
C VAL A 76 -1.81 1.25 26.83
N THR A 77 -1.85 2.24 27.71
CA THR A 77 -2.83 3.32 27.60
C THR A 77 -2.36 4.35 26.58
N ALA A 78 -3.26 4.80 25.72
CA ALA A 78 -2.98 5.83 24.71
C ALA A 78 -2.43 7.09 25.38
N VAL A 79 -1.39 7.68 24.79
CA VAL A 79 -0.79 8.94 25.25
C VAL A 79 -0.80 9.98 24.14
N VAL A 80 -0.91 11.26 24.49
CA VAL A 80 -0.84 12.36 23.53
C VAL A 80 0.62 12.72 23.27
N GLY A 81 0.96 12.92 22.00
CA GLY A 81 2.08 13.78 21.60
C GLY A 81 3.42 13.13 21.40
N SER A 82 3.53 11.81 21.38
CA SER A 82 4.81 11.14 21.09
C SER A 82 4.95 10.67 19.65
N THR A 83 3.88 10.68 18.89
CA THR A 83 3.81 10.27 17.49
C THR A 83 3.06 11.32 16.68
N TYR A 84 2.73 11.04 15.44
CA TYR A 84 1.96 11.93 14.58
C TYR A 84 0.78 12.58 15.34
N PRO A 85 0.53 13.91 15.20
CA PRO A 85 -0.47 14.58 15.99
C PRO A 85 -1.83 13.90 15.87
N TYR A 86 -2.33 13.43 17.00
CA TYR A 86 -3.62 12.74 17.10
C TYR A 86 -3.74 11.41 16.34
N VAL A 87 -2.68 10.92 15.73
CA VAL A 87 -2.56 9.53 15.28
C VAL A 87 -1.81 8.78 16.38
N PHE A 88 -2.45 7.82 16.96
CA PHE A 88 -1.82 6.96 17.94
C PHE A 88 -1.21 5.79 17.18
N ASN A 89 0.09 5.71 17.29
CA ASN A 89 0.88 4.62 16.80
C ASN A 89 1.42 3.89 18.03
N ASN A 90 1.27 2.59 18.05
CA ASN A 90 1.78 1.74 19.11
C ASN A 90 3.19 1.20 18.78
N ASP A 91 4.00 1.99 18.06
CA ASP A 91 5.27 1.61 17.44
C ASP A 91 6.24 0.86 18.35
N THR A 92 6.28 1.22 19.63
CA THR A 92 7.17 0.55 20.58
C THR A 92 6.70 -0.85 20.94
N VAL A 93 5.44 -1.17 20.66
CA VAL A 93 4.79 -2.44 21.00
C VAL A 93 4.36 -3.16 19.72
N ASP A 94 3.77 -2.43 18.78
CA ASP A 94 3.25 -2.94 17.51
C ASP A 94 3.42 -1.91 16.39
N GLY A 95 4.40 -2.10 15.53
CA GLY A 95 4.70 -1.21 14.40
C GLY A 95 3.69 -1.28 13.26
N SER A 96 2.72 -2.20 13.30
CA SER A 96 1.62 -2.29 12.33
C SER A 96 0.29 -1.76 12.88
N PHE A 97 0.27 -1.31 14.13
CA PHE A 97 -0.91 -0.70 14.74
C PHE A 97 -1.41 0.49 13.94
N GLY A 98 -2.71 0.56 13.71
CA GLY A 98 -3.33 1.66 13.00
C GLY A 98 -4.79 1.87 13.38
N ILE A 99 -5.33 3.00 12.92
CA ILE A 99 -6.72 3.38 13.08
C ILE A 99 -7.36 3.40 11.71
N THR A 100 -8.52 2.76 11.57
CA THR A 100 -9.23 2.75 10.29
C THR A 100 -9.68 4.15 9.90
N SER A 101 -9.46 4.49 8.63
CA SER A 101 -9.66 5.81 8.07
C SER A 101 -10.36 5.75 6.72
N LEU A 102 -10.94 6.88 6.32
CA LEU A 102 -11.56 7.07 5.02
C LEU A 102 -10.58 6.75 3.90
N ILE A 103 -11.12 6.17 2.83
CA ILE A 103 -10.45 6.03 1.54
C ILE A 103 -11.12 6.98 0.55
N PHE A 104 -10.31 7.69 -0.20
CA PHE A 104 -10.77 8.46 -1.34
C PHE A 104 -9.99 8.11 -2.60
N LEU A 105 -10.64 8.27 -3.73
CA LEU A 105 -10.09 8.11 -5.07
C LEU A 105 -10.17 9.46 -5.76
N ASP A 106 -9.05 10.15 -5.85
CA ASP A 106 -8.98 11.43 -6.54
C ASP A 106 -8.66 11.23 -8.01
N GLN A 107 -9.57 11.67 -8.88
CA GLN A 107 -9.27 11.81 -10.29
C GLN A 107 -8.52 13.11 -10.50
N ILE A 108 -7.32 13.02 -11.04
CA ILE A 108 -6.48 14.18 -11.33
C ILE A 108 -6.02 14.16 -12.79
N THR A 109 -5.75 15.33 -13.35
CA THR A 109 -5.08 15.39 -14.65
C THR A 109 -3.63 14.89 -14.51
N PRO A 110 -2.97 14.46 -15.60
CA PRO A 110 -1.54 14.13 -15.59
C PRO A 110 -0.62 15.24 -15.06
N LYS A 111 -1.13 16.47 -14.97
CA LYS A 111 -0.42 17.63 -14.39
C LYS A 111 -0.71 17.86 -12.91
N GLY A 112 -1.57 17.03 -12.29
CA GLY A 112 -1.90 17.11 -10.86
C GLY A 112 -3.12 17.97 -10.53
N GLU A 113 -3.86 18.47 -11.50
CA GLU A 113 -5.09 19.22 -11.25
C GLU A 113 -6.22 18.28 -10.83
N LEU A 114 -6.84 18.53 -9.68
CA LEU A 114 -7.98 17.75 -9.18
C LEU A 114 -9.19 17.96 -10.08
N VAL A 115 -9.76 16.88 -10.58
CA VAL A 115 -10.97 16.87 -11.42
C VAL A 115 -12.20 16.51 -10.58
N SER A 116 -12.09 15.43 -9.81
CA SER A 116 -13.15 14.96 -8.92
C SER A 116 -12.58 14.07 -7.83
N THR A 117 -13.32 13.93 -6.73
CA THR A 117 -13.02 12.98 -5.65
C THR A 117 -14.18 12.02 -5.52
N LEU A 118 -13.90 10.73 -5.51
CA LEU A 118 -14.85 9.67 -5.22
C LEU A 118 -14.49 9.08 -3.84
N GLU A 119 -15.34 9.33 -2.86
CA GLU A 119 -15.19 8.75 -1.53
C GLU A 119 -15.68 7.31 -1.54
N VAL A 120 -14.87 6.40 -1.02
CA VAL A 120 -15.26 4.99 -0.90
C VAL A 120 -16.34 4.86 0.17
N PRO A 121 -17.42 4.08 -0.07
CA PRO A 121 -18.48 3.85 0.91
C PRO A 121 -17.92 3.46 2.27
N ASN A 122 -18.44 4.08 3.34
CA ASN A 122 -17.96 3.88 4.70
C ASN A 122 -19.04 4.16 5.75
N SER A 123 -18.80 3.79 6.99
CA SER A 123 -19.79 3.83 8.08
C SER A 123 -20.26 5.23 8.49
N THR A 124 -19.65 6.30 8.00
CA THR A 124 -20.10 7.67 8.28
C THR A 124 -21.19 8.13 7.32
N GLN A 125 -21.40 7.41 6.23
CA GLN A 125 -22.39 7.76 5.21
C GLN A 125 -23.76 7.19 5.57
N SER A 126 -24.82 7.95 5.26
CA SER A 126 -26.20 7.53 5.52
C SER A 126 -26.58 6.33 4.65
N GLY A 127 -27.11 5.29 5.27
CA GLY A 127 -27.55 4.08 4.58
C GLY A 127 -26.48 3.00 4.43
N ILE A 128 -25.25 3.28 4.83
CA ILE A 128 -24.20 2.26 4.89
C ILE A 128 -24.28 1.56 6.25
N GLY A 129 -24.51 0.25 6.22
CA GLY A 129 -24.53 -0.59 7.40
C GLY A 129 -23.12 -0.97 7.88
N PRO A 130 -22.97 -1.36 9.14
CA PRO A 130 -21.64 -1.70 9.69
C PRO A 130 -21.04 -3.00 9.13
N THR A 131 -21.79 -3.78 8.37
CA THR A 131 -21.44 -5.13 7.92
C THR A 131 -21.43 -5.30 6.40
N SER A 132 -21.75 -4.30 5.62
CA SER A 132 -21.84 -4.41 4.16
C SER A 132 -21.49 -3.10 3.48
N ASP A 133 -21.06 -3.17 2.24
CA ASP A 133 -20.86 -2.05 1.32
C ASP A 133 -19.94 -0.94 1.83
N GLN A 134 -19.06 -1.23 2.76
CA GLN A 134 -18.10 -0.27 3.28
C GLN A 134 -16.67 -0.80 3.19
N LEU A 135 -15.73 0.11 2.95
CA LEU A 135 -14.32 -0.22 2.98
C LEU A 135 -13.52 0.92 3.59
N VAL A 136 -12.58 0.56 4.43
CA VAL A 136 -11.64 1.46 5.09
C VAL A 136 -10.23 0.94 4.96
N THR A 137 -9.25 1.79 5.24
CA THR A 137 -7.84 1.40 5.34
C THR A 137 -7.33 1.64 6.76
N SER A 138 -6.27 0.96 7.16
CA SER A 138 -5.50 1.32 8.35
C SER A 138 -4.62 2.53 8.02
N PHE A 139 -4.80 3.66 8.72
CA PHE A 139 -4.11 4.90 8.37
C PHE A 139 -2.59 4.77 8.37
N SER A 140 -2.04 4.05 9.32
CA SER A 140 -0.60 3.83 9.44
C SER A 140 -0.05 2.75 8.52
N SER A 141 -0.89 1.93 7.89
CA SER A 141 -0.39 0.88 7.00
C SER A 141 0.17 1.44 5.71
N LYS A 142 1.47 1.30 5.52
CA LYS A 142 2.21 1.87 4.38
C LYS A 142 2.01 1.14 3.05
N SER A 143 1.40 -0.03 3.05
CA SER A 143 1.40 -0.93 1.89
C SER A 143 0.01 -1.27 1.35
N GLU A 144 -1.04 -0.70 1.89
CA GLU A 144 -2.42 -0.89 1.42
C GLU A 144 -2.78 0.04 0.27
N LEU A 145 -3.91 -0.22 -0.37
CA LEU A 145 -4.54 0.60 -1.41
C LEU A 145 -3.70 0.80 -2.67
N ALA A 146 -2.79 -0.11 -3.00
CA ALA A 146 -2.19 -0.10 -4.33
C ALA A 146 -3.30 -0.27 -5.39
N LEU A 147 -3.29 0.57 -6.42
CA LEU A 147 -4.28 0.57 -7.48
C LEU A 147 -3.81 -0.22 -8.68
N ASN A 148 -4.69 -1.04 -9.23
CA ASN A 148 -4.48 -1.70 -10.52
C ASN A 148 -5.73 -1.58 -11.39
N LEU A 149 -5.53 -1.51 -12.71
CA LEU A 149 -6.60 -1.71 -13.67
C LEU A 149 -6.73 -3.20 -14.01
N SER A 150 -7.96 -3.65 -14.23
CA SER A 150 -8.27 -4.98 -14.76
C SER A 150 -7.56 -5.25 -16.09
N THR A 151 -7.50 -6.50 -16.54
CA THR A 151 -6.83 -6.84 -17.81
C THR A 151 -7.47 -6.17 -19.03
N ALA A 152 -8.78 -5.89 -19.01
CA ALA A 152 -9.45 -5.07 -20.02
C ALA A 152 -9.21 -3.56 -19.84
N GLY A 153 -8.86 -3.10 -18.65
CA GLY A 153 -8.58 -1.70 -18.35
C GLY A 153 -9.81 -0.86 -18.01
N ASP A 154 -10.94 -1.47 -17.75
CA ASP A 154 -12.22 -0.80 -17.49
C ASP A 154 -12.69 -0.88 -16.03
N VAL A 155 -11.99 -1.65 -15.18
CA VAL A 155 -12.23 -1.76 -13.74
C VAL A 155 -10.96 -1.41 -12.97
N LEU A 156 -11.12 -0.56 -11.95
CA LEU A 156 -10.07 -0.26 -10.98
C LEU A 156 -10.24 -1.18 -9.77
N THR A 157 -9.15 -1.74 -9.26
CA THR A 157 -9.16 -2.64 -8.09
C THR A 157 -8.19 -2.21 -7.01
N PHE A 158 -8.57 -2.47 -5.75
CA PHE A 158 -7.73 -2.30 -4.55
C PHE A 158 -8.28 -3.14 -3.39
N VAL A 159 -7.54 -3.22 -2.29
CA VAL A 159 -7.91 -4.01 -1.11
C VAL A 159 -7.98 -3.12 0.12
N GLY A 160 -8.95 -3.39 1.00
CA GLY A 160 -9.13 -2.72 2.28
C GLY A 160 -9.81 -3.63 3.31
N TYR A 161 -10.39 -3.03 4.35
CA TYR A 161 -11.06 -3.72 5.45
C TYR A 161 -12.53 -3.37 5.54
N VAL A 162 -13.36 -4.35 5.81
CA VAL A 162 -14.79 -4.16 6.12
C VAL A 162 -14.90 -3.87 7.61
N ALA A 163 -14.76 -2.61 7.97
CA ALA A 163 -14.74 -2.16 9.35
C ALA A 163 -15.26 -0.72 9.46
N PRO A 164 -15.79 -0.29 10.63
CA PRO A 164 -16.17 1.10 10.82
C PRO A 164 -14.93 2.00 10.86
N ILE A 165 -15.12 3.28 10.56
CA ILE A 165 -14.08 4.30 10.76
C ILE A 165 -13.78 4.42 12.26
N GLY A 166 -12.49 4.56 12.59
CA GLY A 166 -12.01 4.68 13.96
C GLY A 166 -11.85 3.34 14.69
N ALA A 167 -12.01 2.19 14.01
CA ALA A 167 -11.66 0.91 14.58
C ALA A 167 -10.15 0.81 14.79
N ILE A 168 -9.76 0.15 15.88
CA ILE A 168 -8.37 0.10 16.34
C ILE A 168 -7.74 -1.22 15.89
N ASP A 169 -6.55 -1.13 15.31
CA ASP A 169 -5.66 -2.25 15.01
C ASP A 169 -6.29 -3.33 14.11
N VAL A 170 -7.06 -2.91 13.11
CA VAL A 170 -7.79 -3.81 12.22
C VAL A 170 -6.84 -4.65 11.36
N SER A 171 -5.67 -4.12 11.02
CA SER A 171 -4.67 -4.86 10.25
C SER A 171 -4.18 -6.12 10.96
N ASN A 172 -4.14 -6.11 12.30
CA ASN A 172 -3.79 -7.28 13.10
C ASN A 172 -5.01 -8.12 13.50
N ALA A 173 -6.24 -7.67 13.22
CA ALA A 173 -7.44 -8.42 13.55
C ALA A 173 -7.57 -9.70 12.74
N ASN A 174 -8.10 -10.74 13.36
CA ASN A 174 -8.49 -11.96 12.65
C ASN A 174 -9.59 -11.67 11.62
N THR A 175 -9.71 -12.53 10.64
CA THR A 175 -10.89 -12.58 9.77
C THR A 175 -11.92 -13.57 10.32
N PRO A 176 -13.21 -13.40 10.04
CA PRO A 176 -14.23 -14.35 10.45
C PRO A 176 -13.93 -15.77 9.94
N GLY A 177 -13.94 -16.73 10.86
CA GLY A 177 -13.66 -18.14 10.58
C GLY A 177 -12.19 -18.54 10.60
N GLU A 178 -11.24 -17.59 10.54
CA GLU A 178 -9.80 -17.85 10.52
C GLU A 178 -9.12 -17.19 11.73
N PHE A 179 -9.00 -17.93 12.81
CA PHE A 179 -8.60 -17.36 14.10
C PHE A 179 -7.18 -17.74 14.52
N ASP A 180 -6.36 -16.74 14.71
CA ASP A 180 -5.17 -16.82 15.56
C ASP A 180 -5.57 -16.52 17.00
N LEU A 181 -5.57 -17.55 17.83
CA LEU A 181 -5.95 -17.43 19.24
C LEU A 181 -4.96 -16.59 20.08
N THR A 182 -3.80 -16.31 19.54
CA THR A 182 -2.80 -15.44 20.19
C THR A 182 -2.99 -13.98 19.83
N ASN A 183 -3.87 -13.67 18.87
CA ASN A 183 -4.17 -12.31 18.47
C ASN A 183 -5.03 -11.61 19.54
N PRO A 184 -4.58 -10.45 20.07
CA PRO A 184 -5.28 -9.75 21.12
C PRO A 184 -6.46 -8.90 20.64
N VAL A 185 -6.58 -8.68 19.34
CA VAL A 185 -7.69 -7.92 18.78
C VAL A 185 -8.93 -8.81 18.83
N GLY A 186 -9.86 -8.48 19.70
CA GLY A 186 -11.02 -9.34 20.01
C GLY A 186 -12.10 -9.34 18.94
N THR A 187 -12.08 -8.38 17.99
CA THR A 187 -13.05 -8.26 16.90
C THR A 187 -12.43 -8.77 15.61
N SER A 188 -13.18 -9.56 14.86
CA SER A 188 -12.76 -10.03 13.53
C SER A 188 -13.35 -9.13 12.44
N TYR A 189 -12.56 -8.89 11.37
CA TYR A 189 -12.96 -8.08 10.24
C TYR A 189 -12.60 -8.76 8.93
N TYR A 190 -13.53 -8.82 7.98
CA TYR A 190 -13.20 -9.25 6.63
C TYR A 190 -12.21 -8.27 5.98
N ARG A 191 -11.39 -8.78 5.07
CA ARG A 191 -10.76 -7.95 4.04
C ARG A 191 -11.69 -7.97 2.84
N ALA A 192 -11.60 -6.97 1.97
CA ALA A 192 -12.36 -7.00 0.73
C ALA A 192 -11.56 -6.43 -0.43
N VAL A 193 -11.79 -7.02 -1.60
CA VAL A 193 -11.39 -6.44 -2.87
C VAL A 193 -12.50 -5.51 -3.31
N ALA A 194 -12.16 -4.25 -3.56
CA ALA A 194 -13.04 -3.30 -4.21
C ALA A 194 -12.82 -3.31 -5.72
N GLN A 195 -13.89 -3.25 -6.46
CA GLN A 195 -13.96 -2.95 -7.88
C GLN A 195 -14.63 -1.60 -8.07
N VAL A 196 -14.11 -0.79 -8.97
CA VAL A 196 -14.74 0.48 -9.36
C VAL A 196 -14.81 0.50 -10.89
N ASP A 197 -16.02 0.53 -11.42
CA ASP A 197 -16.26 0.52 -12.86
C ASP A 197 -16.04 1.89 -13.53
N THR A 198 -16.23 1.99 -14.83
CA THR A 198 -16.09 3.22 -15.61
C THR A 198 -17.06 4.32 -15.21
N LEU A 199 -18.12 3.99 -14.49
CA LEU A 199 -19.12 4.94 -13.98
C LEU A 199 -18.89 5.33 -12.52
N GLY A 200 -17.83 4.81 -11.88
CA GLY A 200 -17.52 5.03 -10.47
C GLY A 200 -18.39 4.23 -9.52
N LYS A 201 -19.05 3.16 -9.99
CA LYS A 201 -19.83 2.27 -9.15
C LYS A 201 -18.92 1.27 -8.47
N PHE A 202 -19.11 1.09 -7.14
CA PHE A 202 -18.38 0.13 -6.33
C PHE A 202 -19.05 -1.23 -6.31
N HIS A 203 -18.21 -2.28 -6.31
CA HIS A 203 -18.54 -3.64 -5.94
C HIS A 203 -17.48 -4.16 -4.97
N PHE A 204 -17.89 -4.92 -3.97
CA PHE A 204 -16.98 -5.46 -2.95
C PHE A 204 -17.07 -6.98 -2.91
N THR A 205 -15.91 -7.63 -2.88
CA THR A 205 -15.81 -9.07 -2.63
C THR A 205 -15.09 -9.26 -1.31
N GLU A 206 -15.83 -9.64 -0.28
CA GLU A 206 -15.27 -9.93 1.03
C GLU A 206 -14.50 -11.24 1.03
N THR A 207 -13.45 -11.28 1.83
CA THR A 207 -12.62 -12.47 1.99
C THR A 207 -12.14 -12.62 3.43
N ASN A 208 -12.02 -13.87 3.88
CA ASN A 208 -11.35 -14.21 5.12
C ASN A 208 -9.85 -14.49 4.95
N ALA A 209 -9.30 -14.22 3.79
CA ALA A 209 -7.87 -14.20 3.57
C ALA A 209 -7.17 -13.11 4.40
N TYR A 210 -5.86 -13.25 4.57
CA TYR A 210 -5.03 -12.27 5.28
C TYR A 210 -5.41 -12.04 6.74
N SER A 211 -5.92 -13.08 7.42
CA SER A 211 -6.23 -13.03 8.85
C SER A 211 -4.99 -12.71 9.67
N GLY A 212 -5.11 -11.74 10.58
CA GLY A 212 -3.98 -11.24 11.38
C GLY A 212 -2.96 -10.40 10.60
N ASP A 213 -3.28 -10.00 9.35
CA ASP A 213 -2.38 -9.30 8.44
C ASP A 213 -3.13 -8.44 7.39
N ASN A 214 -2.40 -7.93 6.40
CA ASN A 214 -2.87 -6.98 5.40
C ASN A 214 -3.09 -7.62 4.01
N GLY A 215 -4.27 -7.40 3.40
CA GLY A 215 -4.39 -7.38 1.95
C GLY A 215 -3.85 -6.06 1.39
N ARG A 216 -3.16 -6.09 0.24
CA ARG A 216 -2.42 -4.91 -0.23
C ARG A 216 -2.77 -4.47 -1.63
N ALA A 217 -2.91 -5.41 -2.55
CA ALA A 217 -3.21 -5.14 -3.94
C ALA A 217 -4.07 -6.24 -4.53
N ALA A 218 -4.86 -5.91 -5.54
CA ALA A 218 -5.63 -6.86 -6.34
C ALA A 218 -5.60 -6.45 -7.81
N ILE A 219 -5.78 -7.41 -8.71
CA ILE A 219 -6.01 -7.19 -10.13
C ILE A 219 -7.07 -8.15 -10.62
N LEU A 220 -7.99 -7.68 -11.47
CA LEU A 220 -9.00 -8.50 -12.12
C LEU A 220 -8.50 -8.98 -13.47
N ASP A 221 -8.57 -10.29 -13.69
CA ASP A 221 -8.52 -10.88 -15.03
C ASP A 221 -9.93 -10.97 -15.59
N ASP A 222 -10.27 -10.07 -16.49
CA ASP A 222 -11.60 -10.01 -17.10
C ASP A 222 -11.90 -11.27 -17.96
N GLY A 223 -10.85 -11.91 -18.47
CA GLY A 223 -11.00 -13.09 -19.31
C GLY A 223 -11.46 -14.33 -18.56
N ALA A 224 -11.03 -14.49 -17.32
CA ALA A 224 -11.38 -15.62 -16.46
C ALA A 224 -12.35 -15.24 -15.34
N ASP A 225 -12.67 -13.97 -15.17
CA ASP A 225 -13.45 -13.41 -14.07
C ASP A 225 -12.86 -13.83 -12.71
N LEU A 226 -11.57 -13.53 -12.53
CA LEU A 226 -10.82 -13.92 -11.35
C LEU A 226 -9.99 -12.74 -10.83
N PHE A 227 -9.96 -12.55 -9.51
CA PHE A 227 -8.97 -11.72 -8.86
C PHE A 227 -7.70 -12.50 -8.56
N TYR A 228 -6.58 -11.84 -8.77
CA TYR A 228 -5.32 -12.19 -8.14
C TYR A 228 -4.99 -11.11 -7.13
N THR A 229 -4.57 -11.51 -5.93
CA THR A 229 -4.31 -10.57 -4.85
C THR A 229 -2.92 -10.76 -4.27
N ALA A 230 -2.40 -9.70 -3.67
CA ALA A 230 -1.13 -9.66 -2.95
C ALA A 230 -1.38 -9.17 -1.52
N GLY A 231 -0.65 -9.74 -0.58
CA GLY A 231 -0.73 -9.36 0.82
C GLY A 231 0.27 -10.12 1.67
N ASN A 232 0.03 -10.13 2.96
CA ASN A 232 0.75 -10.95 3.92
C ASN A 232 -0.22 -11.96 4.54
N ALA A 233 0.21 -13.20 4.70
CA ALA A 233 -0.61 -14.24 5.26
C ALA A 233 0.06 -14.85 6.49
N GLY A 234 -0.68 -14.80 7.58
CA GLY A 234 -0.24 -15.32 8.86
C GLY A 234 0.83 -14.44 9.53
N ASN A 235 0.77 -14.33 10.83
CA ASN A 235 1.76 -13.59 11.61
C ASN A 235 3.12 -14.32 11.75
N GLY A 236 3.30 -15.45 11.07
CA GLY A 236 4.49 -16.29 11.14
C GLY A 236 4.69 -16.97 12.49
N GLY A 237 3.66 -17.16 13.26
CA GLY A 237 3.69 -17.96 14.49
C GLY A 237 4.04 -19.42 14.17
N THR A 238 4.69 -20.11 15.09
CA THR A 238 4.98 -21.55 14.97
C THR A 238 4.50 -22.23 16.24
N PRO A 239 3.55 -23.19 16.19
CA PRO A 239 2.82 -23.63 14.99
C PRO A 239 1.89 -22.54 14.45
N GLN A 240 1.57 -22.63 13.15
CA GLN A 240 0.56 -21.75 12.56
C GLN A 240 -0.80 -22.01 13.24
N PRO A 241 -1.58 -20.95 13.49
CA PRO A 241 -2.95 -21.11 13.97
C PRO A 241 -3.80 -21.98 13.05
N VAL A 242 -4.73 -22.71 13.62
CA VAL A 242 -5.66 -23.52 12.85
C VAL A 242 -6.50 -22.60 11.97
N GLY A 243 -6.60 -22.95 10.68
CA GLY A 243 -7.35 -22.18 9.68
C GLY A 243 -6.49 -21.19 8.90
N ILE A 244 -5.32 -20.79 9.38
CA ILE A 244 -4.42 -19.92 8.62
C ILE A 244 -3.77 -20.71 7.48
N ILE A 245 -3.97 -20.25 6.25
CA ILE A 245 -3.37 -20.86 5.06
C ILE A 245 -1.95 -20.35 4.92
N ILE A 246 -0.99 -21.24 5.14
CA ILE A 246 0.44 -20.93 5.01
C ILE A 246 0.77 -20.66 3.55
N GLY A 247 1.60 -19.65 3.30
CA GLY A 247 1.99 -19.31 1.94
C GLY A 247 0.96 -18.47 1.17
N ALA A 248 -0.14 -18.06 1.80
CA ALA A 248 -1.29 -17.42 1.15
C ALA A 248 -1.14 -15.90 0.94
N GLY A 249 0.07 -15.37 0.84
CA GLY A 249 0.31 -13.96 0.50
C GLY A 249 -0.05 -13.60 -0.94
N ALA A 250 -0.12 -14.58 -1.82
CA ALA A 250 -0.64 -14.47 -3.19
C ALA A 250 -1.85 -15.38 -3.34
N GLN A 251 -3.00 -14.82 -3.68
CA GLN A 251 -4.24 -15.58 -3.71
C GLN A 251 -5.03 -15.37 -5.01
N ILE A 252 -5.88 -16.33 -5.33
CA ILE A 252 -6.86 -16.29 -6.42
C ILE A 252 -8.25 -16.40 -5.81
N MET A 253 -9.19 -15.59 -6.26
CA MET A 253 -10.58 -15.65 -5.79
C MET A 253 -11.55 -15.21 -6.88
N THR A 254 -12.78 -15.67 -6.80
CA THR A 254 -13.85 -15.28 -7.72
C THR A 254 -14.49 -13.98 -7.23
N PRO A 255 -14.74 -13.00 -8.11
CA PRO A 255 -15.56 -11.85 -7.77
C PRO A 255 -16.94 -12.25 -7.25
N ALA A 256 -17.47 -11.49 -6.29
CA ALA A 256 -18.86 -11.67 -5.87
C ALA A 256 -19.80 -11.09 -6.92
N ASP A 257 -20.88 -11.80 -7.23
CA ASP A 257 -21.88 -11.36 -8.20
C ASP A 257 -22.73 -10.17 -7.69
N GLU A 258 -22.83 -10.08 -6.36
CA GLU A 258 -23.62 -9.03 -5.68
C GLU A 258 -22.72 -8.19 -4.77
N PRO A 259 -23.00 -6.89 -4.65
CA PRO A 259 -22.19 -5.99 -3.80
C PRO A 259 -22.11 -6.42 -2.34
N GLU A 260 -23.09 -7.20 -1.88
CA GLU A 260 -23.26 -7.62 -0.48
C GLU A 260 -22.92 -9.11 -0.25
N SER A 261 -22.29 -9.75 -1.21
CA SER A 261 -21.94 -11.16 -1.05
C SER A 261 -20.87 -11.34 0.00
N VAL A 262 -21.33 -11.61 1.21
CA VAL A 262 -20.48 -11.95 2.35
C VAL A 262 -20.09 -13.42 2.19
N GLN A 263 -18.83 -13.69 2.23
CA GLN A 263 -18.33 -15.04 2.24
C GLN A 263 -18.77 -15.73 3.52
N THR A 264 -19.16 -17.00 3.41
CA THR A 264 -19.61 -17.77 4.56
C THR A 264 -18.52 -17.84 5.62
N PRO A 265 -18.76 -17.40 6.86
CA PRO A 265 -17.78 -17.52 7.92
C PRO A 265 -17.31 -18.97 8.07
N GLY A 266 -16.00 -19.17 8.19
CA GLY A 266 -15.40 -20.49 8.36
C GLY A 266 -15.18 -21.26 7.06
N ALA A 267 -15.61 -20.74 5.92
CA ALA A 267 -15.11 -21.20 4.64
C ALA A 267 -14.02 -20.21 4.20
N PRO A 268 -12.76 -20.65 3.98
CA PRO A 268 -11.86 -19.87 3.16
C PRO A 268 -12.63 -19.55 1.90
N THR A 269 -12.63 -18.31 1.47
CA THR A 269 -13.05 -17.98 0.13
C THR A 269 -12.47 -19.02 -0.81
N PRO A 270 -13.03 -19.30 -1.99
CA PRO A 270 -12.40 -20.17 -2.97
C PRO A 270 -11.07 -19.59 -3.37
N VAL A 271 -10.20 -19.62 -2.42
CA VAL A 271 -8.92 -18.93 -2.40
C VAL A 271 -7.91 -19.99 -2.67
N GLY A 272 -7.29 -19.88 -3.81
CA GLY A 272 -6.09 -20.62 -4.05
C GLY A 272 -4.92 -19.85 -3.47
N SER A 273 -4.06 -20.53 -2.77
CA SER A 273 -2.77 -19.98 -2.39
C SER A 273 -1.69 -20.48 -3.32
N PHE A 274 -0.81 -19.57 -3.72
CA PHE A 274 0.44 -19.92 -4.37
C PHE A 274 1.47 -20.20 -3.29
N ASN A 275 2.12 -21.35 -3.35
CA ASN A 275 3.19 -21.65 -2.44
C ASN A 275 4.48 -20.98 -2.90
N VAL A 276 5.09 -20.19 -2.04
CA VAL A 276 6.41 -19.62 -2.25
C VAL A 276 7.44 -20.57 -1.65
N ALA A 277 8.05 -21.37 -2.50
CA ALA A 277 9.20 -22.15 -2.10
C ALA A 277 10.47 -21.32 -2.33
N GLN A 278 11.23 -21.15 -1.29
CA GLN A 278 12.50 -20.43 -1.34
C GLN A 278 13.63 -21.41 -1.16
N LEU A 279 14.32 -21.67 -2.25
CA LEU A 279 15.48 -22.55 -2.24
C LEU A 279 16.70 -21.82 -1.73
N GLY A 280 17.48 -22.52 -0.92
CA GLY A 280 18.73 -22.02 -0.39
C GLY A 280 18.60 -21.12 0.82
N ASP A 281 17.37 -20.74 1.21
CA ASP A 281 17.15 -20.04 2.47
C ASP A 281 16.82 -21.03 3.60
N LYS A 282 17.27 -20.70 4.78
CA LYS A 282 16.84 -21.41 5.97
C LYS A 282 15.37 -21.09 6.21
N LEU A 283 14.54 -22.10 6.11
CA LEU A 283 13.11 -21.98 6.42
C LEU A 283 12.95 -21.47 7.84
N ASP A 284 12.53 -20.24 7.96
CA ASP A 284 12.54 -19.58 9.24
C ASP A 284 11.20 -19.75 9.94
N LYS A 285 10.14 -19.35 9.28
CA LYS A 285 8.77 -19.46 9.82
C LYS A 285 7.79 -19.57 8.67
N ALA A 286 6.96 -20.58 8.72
CA ALA A 286 5.87 -20.71 7.77
C ALA A 286 5.05 -19.40 7.70
N GLY A 287 4.73 -18.97 6.50
CA GLY A 287 3.90 -17.78 6.24
C GLY A 287 4.65 -16.44 6.16
N LYS A 288 5.85 -16.29 6.73
CA LYS A 288 6.59 -15.00 6.68
C LYS A 288 7.23 -14.70 5.33
N ASP A 289 7.46 -15.70 4.51
CA ASP A 289 8.09 -15.54 3.21
C ASP A 289 7.16 -14.98 2.14
N THR A 290 5.89 -14.82 2.46
CA THR A 290 4.81 -14.45 1.54
C THR A 290 4.34 -13.02 1.69
N ASN A 291 5.19 -12.14 2.17
CA ASN A 291 4.87 -10.72 2.39
C ASN A 291 4.98 -9.94 1.07
N PHE A 292 4.02 -10.18 0.16
CA PHE A 292 3.98 -9.52 -1.15
C PHE A 292 3.46 -8.09 -1.05
N ARG A 293 3.98 -7.21 -1.93
CA ARG A 293 3.67 -5.77 -1.97
C ARG A 293 2.78 -5.39 -3.14
N GLY A 294 3.21 -5.70 -4.34
CA GLY A 294 2.52 -5.38 -5.57
C GLY A 294 2.40 -6.58 -6.49
N LEU A 295 1.54 -6.45 -7.48
CA LEU A 295 1.38 -7.45 -8.54
C LEU A 295 1.03 -6.75 -9.85
N THR A 296 1.26 -7.46 -10.94
CA THR A 296 0.81 -7.06 -12.29
C THR A 296 0.61 -8.28 -13.17
N ILE A 297 -0.23 -8.14 -14.18
CA ILE A 297 -0.39 -9.12 -15.25
C ILE A 297 0.23 -8.53 -16.52
N PHE A 298 1.14 -9.27 -17.12
CA PHE A 298 1.73 -8.89 -18.39
C PHE A 298 1.96 -10.12 -19.27
N ASN A 299 1.53 -10.06 -20.53
CA ASN A 299 1.63 -11.17 -21.48
C ASN A 299 1.11 -12.51 -20.93
N ASN A 300 -0.04 -12.49 -20.27
CA ASN A 300 -0.64 -13.68 -19.65
C ASN A 300 0.23 -14.33 -18.55
N VAL A 301 1.09 -13.56 -17.90
CA VAL A 301 1.88 -14.00 -16.76
C VAL A 301 1.60 -13.09 -15.57
N LEU A 302 1.43 -13.68 -14.40
CA LEU A 302 1.20 -12.99 -13.15
C LEU A 302 2.53 -12.79 -12.42
N TYR A 303 2.87 -11.55 -12.12
CA TYR A 303 4.09 -11.16 -11.43
C TYR A 303 3.77 -10.55 -10.06
N TYR A 304 4.67 -10.78 -9.10
CA TYR A 304 4.60 -10.24 -7.75
C TYR A 304 5.92 -9.61 -7.33
N THR A 305 5.84 -8.61 -6.45
CA THR A 305 6.99 -8.06 -5.74
C THR A 305 6.94 -8.44 -4.28
N LYS A 306 8.10 -8.78 -3.71
CA LYS A 306 8.29 -8.93 -2.27
C LYS A 306 9.40 -7.97 -1.84
N GLY A 307 9.06 -7.00 -1.00
CA GLY A 307 9.97 -5.91 -0.61
C GLY A 307 10.04 -5.68 0.90
N SER A 308 9.53 -6.60 1.71
CA SER A 308 9.57 -6.41 3.16
C SER A 308 9.62 -7.73 3.92
N GLY A 309 9.80 -7.60 5.22
CA GLY A 309 10.04 -8.72 6.10
C GLY A 309 11.52 -9.10 6.13
N SER A 310 11.91 -9.76 7.19
CA SER A 310 13.29 -10.21 7.39
C SER A 310 13.53 -11.63 6.90
N ASN A 311 12.55 -12.27 6.29
CA ASN A 311 12.60 -13.65 5.82
C ASN A 311 12.44 -13.69 4.30
N GLY A 312 12.99 -14.72 3.69
CA GLY A 312 12.91 -14.96 2.28
C GLY A 312 13.74 -13.99 1.43
N ILE A 313 13.42 -13.87 0.18
CA ILE A 313 14.16 -13.08 -0.80
C ILE A 313 13.29 -11.91 -1.27
N ASN A 314 13.77 -10.69 -1.07
CA ASN A 314 13.13 -9.49 -1.58
C ASN A 314 13.48 -9.30 -3.05
N THR A 315 12.51 -9.55 -3.93
CA THR A 315 12.76 -9.62 -5.37
C THR A 315 11.43 -9.57 -6.16
N VAL A 316 11.51 -9.80 -7.46
CA VAL A 316 10.36 -9.99 -8.35
C VAL A 316 10.15 -11.48 -8.59
N TYR A 317 8.92 -11.92 -8.40
CA TYR A 317 8.46 -13.29 -8.66
C TYR A 317 7.49 -13.33 -9.83
N PHE A 318 7.36 -14.49 -10.44
CA PHE A 318 6.24 -14.80 -11.33
C PHE A 318 5.65 -16.16 -10.98
N VAL A 319 4.39 -16.37 -11.38
CA VAL A 319 3.70 -17.64 -11.14
C VAL A 319 3.98 -18.61 -12.28
N ASP A 320 4.58 -19.77 -11.96
CA ASP A 320 4.73 -20.88 -12.90
C ASP A 320 3.50 -21.78 -12.86
N THR A 321 2.65 -21.65 -13.85
CA THR A 321 1.45 -22.48 -14.00
C THR A 321 1.74 -23.87 -14.59
N THR A 322 2.95 -24.09 -15.10
CA THR A 322 3.36 -25.35 -15.71
C THR A 322 3.97 -26.34 -14.72
N GLY A 323 4.48 -25.82 -13.59
CA GLY A 323 5.22 -26.63 -12.62
C GLY A 323 6.55 -27.18 -13.15
N THR A 324 7.11 -26.55 -14.20
CA THR A 324 8.32 -27.05 -14.86
C THR A 324 9.49 -26.08 -14.86
N VAL A 325 9.25 -24.81 -14.51
CA VAL A 325 10.24 -23.73 -14.65
C VAL A 325 11.09 -23.58 -13.39
N CYS A 326 10.49 -23.67 -12.21
CA CYS A 326 11.21 -23.49 -10.93
C CYS A 326 11.66 -24.80 -10.29
N THR A 327 11.91 -25.81 -11.08
CA THR A 327 12.25 -27.15 -10.58
C THR A 327 13.73 -27.34 -10.28
N ASP A 328 14.56 -26.38 -10.63
CA ASP A 328 15.97 -26.41 -10.30
C ASP A 328 16.23 -25.98 -8.85
N THR A 329 17.43 -26.22 -8.37
CA THR A 329 17.84 -25.94 -7.00
C THR A 329 17.84 -24.45 -6.63
N ASN A 330 17.57 -23.53 -7.56
CA ASN A 330 17.69 -22.09 -7.36
C ASN A 330 16.35 -21.35 -7.37
N GLY A 331 15.24 -22.01 -7.78
CA GLY A 331 13.92 -21.37 -7.83
C GLY A 331 13.83 -20.16 -8.77
N VAL A 332 14.74 -20.07 -9.74
CA VAL A 332 14.89 -18.93 -10.66
C VAL A 332 14.57 -19.40 -12.07
N GLY A 333 13.85 -18.57 -12.84
CA GLY A 333 13.53 -18.92 -14.23
C GLY A 333 12.88 -17.80 -15.02
N LEU A 334 12.45 -18.13 -16.23
CA LEU A 334 11.65 -17.27 -17.08
C LEU A 334 10.27 -17.90 -17.28
N PRO A 335 9.21 -17.09 -17.38
CA PRO A 335 7.88 -17.63 -17.67
C PRO A 335 7.88 -18.49 -18.93
N ALA A 336 7.26 -19.66 -18.86
CA ALA A 336 7.08 -20.52 -20.02
C ALA A 336 6.16 -19.84 -21.03
N LEU A 337 6.53 -19.87 -22.30
CA LEU A 337 5.69 -19.33 -23.37
C LEU A 337 4.35 -20.06 -23.41
N GLY A 338 3.26 -19.30 -23.37
CA GLY A 338 1.90 -19.84 -23.45
C GLY A 338 1.40 -20.56 -22.19
N ALA A 339 2.08 -20.44 -21.06
CA ALA A 339 1.66 -21.03 -19.79
C ALA A 339 0.29 -20.53 -19.33
N GLY A 340 -0.03 -19.27 -19.60
CA GLY A 340 -1.30 -18.65 -19.20
C GLY A 340 -1.35 -18.26 -17.73
N LEU A 341 -2.47 -17.62 -17.35
CA LEU A 341 -2.76 -17.28 -15.98
C LEU A 341 -3.34 -18.50 -15.24
N PRO A 342 -3.14 -18.63 -13.92
CA PRO A 342 -3.79 -19.68 -13.15
C PRO A 342 -5.31 -19.46 -13.10
N THR A 343 -6.09 -20.47 -13.47
CA THR A 343 -7.57 -20.42 -13.45
C THR A 343 -8.18 -21.14 -12.25
N SER A 344 -7.34 -21.71 -11.42
CA SER A 344 -7.72 -22.42 -10.19
C SER A 344 -6.56 -22.34 -9.21
N PRO A 345 -6.81 -22.65 -7.92
CA PRO A 345 -5.74 -22.77 -6.93
C PRO A 345 -4.67 -23.75 -7.41
N LEU A 346 -3.43 -23.32 -7.38
CA LEU A 346 -2.30 -24.22 -7.60
C LEU A 346 -2.12 -25.10 -6.37
N ALA A 347 -1.56 -26.28 -6.56
CA ALA A 347 -1.40 -27.24 -5.48
C ALA A 347 -0.64 -26.63 -4.30
N TYR A 348 -1.21 -26.76 -3.12
CA TYR A 348 -0.68 -26.23 -1.88
C TYR A 348 -0.70 -27.33 -0.81
N ASN A 349 0.42 -27.54 -0.14
CA ASN A 349 0.47 -28.46 0.99
C ASN A 349 0.23 -27.68 2.29
N PRO A 350 -0.87 -27.94 3.00
CA PRO A 350 -1.19 -27.25 4.25
C PRO A 350 -0.34 -27.68 5.44
N ASP A 351 0.51 -28.71 5.30
CA ASP A 351 1.36 -29.18 6.38
C ASP A 351 2.55 -28.23 6.57
N PRO A 352 2.58 -27.43 7.66
CA PRO A 352 3.66 -26.48 7.89
C PRO A 352 5.00 -27.17 8.16
N THR A 353 5.01 -28.43 8.57
CA THR A 353 6.25 -29.16 8.88
C THR A 353 7.00 -29.53 7.61
N ILE A 354 6.29 -29.81 6.51
CA ILE A 354 6.91 -30.08 5.21
C ILE A 354 7.62 -28.82 4.68
N ILE A 355 6.98 -27.66 4.78
CA ILE A 355 7.59 -26.40 4.38
C ILE A 355 8.84 -26.10 5.23
N GLN A 356 8.81 -26.45 6.51
CA GLN A 356 9.93 -26.23 7.41
C GLN A 356 11.06 -27.23 7.23
N THR A 357 10.79 -28.46 6.82
CA THR A 357 11.79 -29.54 6.73
C THR A 357 12.33 -29.74 5.32
N ASP A 358 11.47 -29.73 4.32
CA ASP A 358 11.86 -30.06 2.97
C ASP A 358 11.91 -28.85 2.02
N GLY A 359 11.28 -27.73 2.38
CA GLY A 359 11.39 -26.43 1.70
C GLY A 359 10.94 -26.39 0.24
N LEU A 360 10.32 -27.45 -0.27
CA LEU A 360 10.38 -27.74 -1.68
C LEU A 360 9.05 -27.98 -2.37
N GLU A 361 7.90 -27.87 -1.68
CA GLU A 361 6.68 -28.38 -2.29
C GLU A 361 5.53 -27.37 -2.24
N PRO A 362 4.82 -27.22 -3.34
CA PRO A 362 5.22 -27.23 -4.74
C PRO A 362 5.74 -25.88 -5.19
N TYR A 363 6.74 -25.89 -6.06
CA TYR A 363 7.30 -24.66 -6.63
C TYR A 363 6.37 -24.10 -7.69
N ASN A 364 5.71 -22.99 -7.40
CA ASN A 364 4.92 -22.28 -8.38
C ASN A 364 5.14 -20.76 -8.38
N MET A 365 5.96 -20.26 -7.44
CA MET A 365 6.45 -18.89 -7.46
C MET A 365 7.94 -18.88 -7.76
N CYS A 366 8.31 -18.46 -8.94
CA CYS A 366 9.69 -18.38 -9.41
C CYS A 366 10.24 -16.97 -9.25
N ILE A 367 11.50 -16.85 -8.85
CA ILE A 367 12.25 -15.60 -8.99
C ILE A 367 12.48 -15.35 -10.48
N LEU A 368 12.17 -14.14 -10.94
CA LEU A 368 12.39 -13.76 -12.33
C LEU A 368 13.89 -13.74 -12.65
N GLN A 369 14.30 -14.49 -13.67
CA GLN A 369 15.69 -14.67 -14.07
C GLN A 369 16.42 -13.33 -14.24
N GLY A 370 17.52 -13.16 -13.53
CA GLY A 370 18.32 -11.94 -13.51
C GLY A 370 18.03 -10.99 -12.34
N PHE A 371 16.93 -11.21 -11.62
CA PHE A 371 16.60 -10.45 -10.40
C PHE A 371 17.39 -10.94 -9.19
N PRO A 372 17.54 -10.10 -8.13
CA PRO A 372 18.28 -10.46 -6.95
C PRO A 372 17.76 -11.73 -6.27
N THR A 373 18.71 -12.57 -5.82
CA THR A 373 18.43 -13.79 -5.06
C THR A 373 18.97 -13.70 -3.63
N LEU A 374 19.31 -12.49 -3.18
CA LEU A 374 19.88 -12.25 -1.87
C LEU A 374 18.80 -12.31 -0.79
N ILE A 375 19.03 -13.09 0.26
CA ILE A 375 18.10 -13.23 1.36
C ILE A 375 17.90 -11.89 2.10
N ALA A 376 16.66 -11.63 2.53
CA ALA A 376 16.27 -10.36 3.16
C ALA A 376 17.03 -10.06 4.47
N LYS A 377 17.57 -11.09 5.13
CA LYS A 377 18.42 -10.96 6.34
C LYS A 377 19.85 -10.54 6.05
N SER A 378 20.25 -10.42 4.80
CA SER A 378 21.60 -9.99 4.45
C SER A 378 21.87 -8.57 4.92
N THR A 379 23.12 -8.30 5.27
CA THR A 379 23.52 -7.00 5.86
C THR A 379 23.71 -5.88 4.85
N SER A 380 23.71 -6.21 3.56
CA SER A 380 23.88 -5.22 2.48
C SER A 380 23.34 -5.76 1.16
N GLY A 381 22.99 -4.84 0.26
CA GLY A 381 22.54 -5.16 -1.09
C GLY A 381 21.10 -5.67 -1.19
N VAL A 382 20.34 -5.67 -0.09
CA VAL A 382 18.93 -6.03 -0.08
C VAL A 382 18.14 -4.92 -0.73
N SER A 383 17.29 -5.28 -1.69
CA SER A 383 16.31 -4.36 -2.30
C SER A 383 14.95 -4.50 -1.63
N TYR A 384 14.11 -3.49 -1.84
CA TYR A 384 12.74 -3.42 -1.29
C TYR A 384 11.72 -3.15 -2.39
N PRO A 385 11.58 -4.07 -3.37
CA PRO A 385 10.67 -3.87 -4.49
C PRO A 385 9.22 -3.74 -4.01
N PHE A 386 8.50 -2.77 -4.59
CA PHE A 386 7.11 -2.50 -4.22
C PHE A 386 6.18 -2.58 -5.43
N GLY A 387 6.23 -1.60 -6.33
CA GLY A 387 5.43 -1.57 -7.55
C GLY A 387 6.17 -2.17 -8.73
N ILE A 388 5.43 -2.68 -9.69
CA ILE A 388 5.96 -3.31 -10.91
C ILE A 388 5.10 -2.92 -12.10
N TRP A 389 5.75 -2.52 -13.21
CA TRP A 389 5.06 -2.14 -14.43
C TRP A 389 5.92 -2.41 -15.67
N PHE A 390 5.35 -3.09 -16.66
CA PHE A 390 6.02 -3.39 -17.92
C PHE A 390 5.72 -2.31 -18.95
N ALA A 391 6.76 -1.70 -19.51
CA ALA A 391 6.63 -0.78 -20.63
C ALA A 391 6.64 -1.53 -21.99
N SER A 392 7.27 -2.69 -22.04
CA SER A 392 7.32 -3.56 -23.21
C SER A 392 7.69 -4.99 -22.78
N PRO A 393 7.64 -5.99 -23.68
CA PRO A 393 8.13 -7.33 -23.38
C PRO A 393 9.61 -7.40 -22.95
N THR A 394 10.37 -6.35 -23.20
CA THR A 394 11.80 -6.29 -22.89
C THR A 394 12.20 -5.16 -21.94
N VAL A 395 11.24 -4.34 -21.48
CA VAL A 395 11.51 -3.23 -20.55
C VAL A 395 10.51 -3.27 -19.39
N LEU A 396 11.04 -3.36 -18.21
CA LEU A 396 10.30 -3.46 -16.94
C LEU A 396 10.79 -2.37 -15.98
N TYR A 397 9.87 -1.72 -15.28
CA TYR A 397 10.17 -0.80 -14.20
C TYR A 397 9.70 -1.39 -12.87
N VAL A 398 10.55 -1.29 -11.86
CA VAL A 398 10.27 -1.71 -10.48
C VAL A 398 10.61 -0.57 -9.55
N THR A 399 9.67 -0.22 -8.67
CA THR A 399 9.93 0.75 -7.60
C THR A 399 10.55 0.05 -6.41
N ASP A 400 11.48 0.72 -5.75
CA ASP A 400 12.04 0.30 -4.47
C ASP A 400 11.69 1.34 -3.40
N GLU A 401 11.05 0.87 -2.31
CA GLU A 401 10.51 1.76 -1.27
C GLU A 401 11.56 2.30 -0.29
N GLY A 402 12.81 1.83 -0.41
CA GLY A 402 13.86 2.18 0.54
C GLY A 402 13.85 1.29 1.77
N THR A 403 14.80 1.54 2.65
CA THR A 403 15.02 0.70 3.85
C THR A 403 14.14 1.07 5.03
N GLY A 404 13.50 2.24 5.00
CA GLY A 404 12.84 2.83 6.16
C GLY A 404 13.79 3.27 7.29
N ASN A 405 15.08 3.27 7.03
CA ASN A 405 16.07 3.57 8.06
C ASN A 405 16.32 5.08 8.17
N THR A 406 16.02 5.64 9.33
CA THR A 406 16.25 7.06 9.64
C THR A 406 17.71 7.37 9.98
N GLY A 407 18.58 6.35 10.06
CA GLY A 407 19.97 6.52 10.45
C GLY A 407 20.16 6.63 11.96
N THR A 408 21.37 7.00 12.35
CA THR A 408 21.70 7.31 13.74
C THR A 408 21.69 8.80 13.95
N THR A 409 21.11 9.25 15.07
CA THR A 409 21.19 10.67 15.45
C THR A 409 22.65 11.06 15.70
N VAL A 410 23.19 11.97 14.90
CA VAL A 410 24.41 12.67 15.21
C VAL A 410 24.01 14.01 15.83
N ALA A 411 24.28 14.19 17.11
CA ALA A 411 23.97 15.42 17.86
C ALA A 411 22.47 15.83 17.82
N GLY A 412 21.54 14.87 17.81
CA GLY A 412 20.09 15.13 17.77
C GLY A 412 19.56 15.56 16.41
N PHE A 413 20.31 15.34 15.34
CA PHE A 413 19.86 15.61 13.98
C PHE A 413 19.74 14.29 13.19
N TYR A 414 18.64 14.17 12.53
CA TYR A 414 18.43 13.24 11.44
C TYR A 414 19.49 13.47 10.37
N THR A 415 20.15 12.42 9.91
CA THR A 415 21.04 12.54 8.76
C THR A 415 20.24 12.20 7.50
N PRO A 416 19.85 13.17 6.69
CA PRO A 416 19.14 12.94 5.42
C PRO A 416 19.90 12.05 4.45
N ALA A 417 21.18 11.81 4.72
CA ALA A 417 22.07 11.02 3.88
C ALA A 417 21.74 9.53 3.82
N THR A 418 21.03 8.95 4.81
CA THR A 418 20.81 7.50 4.86
C THR A 418 19.95 7.00 3.70
N PRO A 419 18.79 7.58 3.35
CA PRO A 419 18.06 7.22 2.14
C PRO A 419 18.85 7.44 0.84
N ALA A 420 19.57 8.53 0.73
CA ALA A 420 20.38 8.82 -0.46
C ALA A 420 21.57 7.84 -0.64
N GLN A 421 21.97 7.15 0.40
CA GLN A 421 23.01 6.13 0.36
C GLN A 421 22.47 4.73 0.07
N ASN A 422 21.14 4.55 0.03
CA ASN A 422 20.56 3.27 -0.35
C ASN A 422 20.74 3.06 -1.86
N PRO A 423 21.53 2.06 -2.28
CA PRO A 423 21.89 1.89 -3.69
C PRO A 423 20.75 1.35 -4.55
N THR A 424 19.63 0.91 -3.95
CA THR A 424 18.49 0.28 -4.65
C THR A 424 17.25 1.15 -4.70
N ALA A 425 17.12 2.15 -3.79
CA ALA A 425 15.94 2.99 -3.67
C ALA A 425 15.65 3.83 -4.92
N GLY A 426 14.38 3.99 -5.26
CA GLY A 426 13.92 4.78 -6.40
C GLY A 426 13.24 3.95 -7.47
N LEU A 427 13.38 4.34 -8.74
CA LEU A 427 12.79 3.64 -9.89
C LEU A 427 13.87 2.87 -10.64
N GLN A 428 13.82 1.57 -10.58
CA GLN A 428 14.73 0.67 -11.27
C GLN A 428 14.20 0.37 -12.68
N LYS A 429 15.03 0.55 -13.70
CA LYS A 429 14.75 0.10 -15.06
C LYS A 429 15.51 -1.19 -15.34
N TRP A 430 14.76 -2.20 -15.73
CA TRP A 430 15.28 -3.51 -16.09
C TRP A 430 15.07 -3.78 -17.57
N ILE A 431 16.05 -4.35 -18.24
CA ILE A 431 16.03 -4.66 -19.67
C ILE A 431 16.30 -6.15 -19.85
N PHE A 432 15.48 -6.81 -20.64
CA PHE A 432 15.69 -8.22 -20.98
C PHE A 432 16.80 -8.35 -22.02
N ASN A 433 17.88 -9.01 -21.62
CA ASN A 433 18.98 -9.34 -22.51
C ASN A 433 18.72 -10.71 -23.17
N SER A 434 18.27 -10.73 -24.40
CA SER A 434 17.97 -11.96 -25.12
C SER A 434 19.20 -12.86 -25.37
N GLY A 435 20.41 -12.28 -25.41
CA GLY A 435 21.66 -13.03 -25.59
C GLY A 435 22.07 -13.79 -24.33
N ALA A 436 21.78 -13.23 -23.14
CA ALA A 436 22.03 -13.86 -21.85
C ALA A 436 20.82 -14.66 -21.35
N GLY A 437 19.61 -14.40 -21.87
CA GLY A 437 18.37 -15.02 -21.41
C GLY A 437 17.95 -14.55 -20.02
N GLU A 438 18.22 -13.30 -19.66
CA GLU A 438 17.95 -12.77 -18.32
C GLU A 438 17.61 -11.29 -18.33
N TRP A 439 16.94 -10.84 -17.27
CA TRP A 439 16.72 -9.42 -16.99
C TRP A 439 17.96 -8.80 -16.38
N GLN A 440 18.33 -7.62 -16.81
CA GLN A 440 19.50 -6.89 -16.32
C GLN A 440 19.08 -5.49 -15.87
N LEU A 441 19.52 -5.08 -14.69
CA LEU A 441 19.33 -3.72 -14.19
C LEU A 441 20.15 -2.76 -15.07
N ALA A 442 19.44 -1.91 -15.82
CA ALA A 442 20.11 -0.92 -16.67
C ALA A 442 20.57 0.29 -15.83
N TYR A 443 19.68 0.84 -15.02
CA TYR A 443 19.95 1.95 -14.12
C TYR A 443 18.82 2.18 -13.12
N ILE A 444 19.07 3.08 -12.16
CA ILE A 444 18.09 3.52 -11.17
C ILE A 444 17.91 5.03 -11.30
N LEU A 445 16.67 5.47 -11.43
CA LEU A 445 16.28 6.88 -11.51
C LEU A 445 15.97 7.38 -10.10
N THR A 446 16.70 8.38 -9.63
CA THR A 446 16.55 9.02 -8.31
C THR A 446 16.61 10.54 -8.38
N ASN A 447 17.10 11.10 -9.48
CA ASN A 447 17.23 12.56 -9.64
C ASN A 447 15.85 13.24 -9.49
N GLY A 448 15.75 14.28 -8.65
CA GLY A 448 14.50 14.97 -8.34
C GLY A 448 13.62 14.30 -7.29
N LEU A 449 13.96 13.10 -6.77
CA LEU A 449 13.29 12.53 -5.60
C LEU A 449 13.73 13.19 -4.31
N ASP A 450 14.91 13.80 -4.29
CA ASP A 450 15.49 14.42 -3.10
C ASP A 450 15.50 13.44 -1.91
N LEU A 451 16.03 12.22 -2.15
CA LEU A 451 16.07 11.16 -1.15
C LEU A 451 16.72 11.65 0.16
N GLY A 452 16.01 11.47 1.27
CA GLY A 452 16.46 11.87 2.59
C GLY A 452 16.44 13.38 2.87
N VAL A 453 15.98 14.20 1.95
CA VAL A 453 15.86 15.65 2.15
C VAL A 453 14.47 15.97 2.72
N PRO A 454 14.38 16.48 3.98
CA PRO A 454 13.12 16.84 4.58
C PRO A 454 12.38 17.93 3.81
N TYR A 455 11.06 17.82 3.69
CA TYR A 455 10.21 18.83 3.09
C TYR A 455 9.10 19.28 4.04
N THR A 456 8.63 20.49 3.84
CA THR A 456 7.61 21.10 4.69
C THR A 456 6.22 20.82 4.13
N VAL A 457 5.29 20.39 5.01
CA VAL A 457 3.86 20.28 4.71
C VAL A 457 3.10 21.25 5.60
N PRO A 458 2.25 22.14 5.04
CA PRO A 458 1.48 23.09 5.84
C PRO A 458 0.60 22.38 6.89
N GLY A 459 0.69 22.85 8.14
CA GLY A 459 -0.05 22.26 9.27
C GLY A 459 0.57 20.98 9.87
N TYR A 460 1.58 20.38 9.22
CA TYR A 460 2.33 19.26 9.77
C TYR A 460 3.34 19.77 10.83
N PRO A 461 3.63 18.98 11.87
CA PRO A 461 4.58 19.39 12.90
C PRO A 461 5.94 19.75 12.32
N THR A 462 6.60 20.69 12.97
CA THR A 462 7.95 21.16 12.63
C THR A 462 8.90 20.95 13.81
N GLY A 463 10.19 21.07 13.56
CA GLY A 463 11.22 20.82 14.57
C GLY A 463 11.48 19.33 14.77
N LEU A 464 11.90 18.95 15.96
CA LEU A 464 12.23 17.57 16.31
C LEU A 464 11.13 16.92 17.15
N ASN A 465 10.87 15.64 16.91
CA ASN A 465 10.06 14.83 17.80
C ASN A 465 10.88 14.44 19.04
N SER A 466 10.96 15.36 20.00
CA SER A 466 11.76 15.21 21.22
C SER A 466 10.94 14.98 22.48
N GLY A 467 9.63 14.76 22.36
CA GLY A 467 8.73 14.47 23.49
C GLY A 467 8.98 13.09 24.10
N THR A 468 8.22 12.76 25.14
CA THR A 468 8.26 11.43 25.77
C THR A 468 7.86 10.36 24.74
N GLY A 469 8.75 9.44 24.43
CA GLY A 469 8.58 8.45 23.36
C GLY A 469 8.97 8.93 21.99
N GLY A 470 9.38 10.20 21.83
CA GLY A 470 9.85 10.73 20.54
C GLY A 470 11.20 10.18 20.11
N SER A 471 11.42 10.13 18.82
CA SER A 471 12.65 9.60 18.21
C SER A 471 13.82 10.59 18.23
N ASN A 472 13.57 11.87 18.56
CA ASN A 472 14.50 12.99 18.43
C ASN A 472 14.95 13.27 16.98
N PHE A 473 14.17 12.83 16.01
CA PHE A 473 14.32 13.13 14.59
C PHE A 473 13.42 14.29 14.13
N PRO A 474 13.70 14.92 13.00
CA PRO A 474 12.79 15.91 12.41
C PRO A 474 11.39 15.33 12.17
N TRP A 475 10.36 16.09 12.52
CA TRP A 475 8.99 15.78 12.14
C TRP A 475 8.81 15.79 10.62
N ALA A 476 9.46 16.75 9.93
CA ALA A 476 9.33 16.92 8.50
C ALA A 476 9.65 15.62 7.75
N PRO A 477 8.73 15.11 6.91
CA PRO A 477 8.96 13.89 6.16
C PRO A 477 10.04 14.09 5.09
N ALA A 478 10.75 13.02 4.76
CA ALA A 478 11.70 12.96 3.66
C ALA A 478 11.39 11.74 2.79
N THR A 479 11.62 11.84 1.49
CA THR A 479 11.45 10.70 0.57
C THR A 479 12.51 9.64 0.86
N ASP A 480 12.08 8.38 0.99
CA ASP A 480 12.97 7.22 1.17
C ASP A 480 13.10 6.38 -0.11
N GLY A 481 12.06 6.32 -0.92
CA GLY A 481 11.98 5.59 -2.18
C GLY A 481 10.61 5.72 -2.82
N LEU A 482 10.20 4.71 -3.59
CA LEU A 482 8.96 4.70 -4.35
C LEU A 482 8.15 3.43 -4.08
N ARG A 483 6.81 3.56 -4.10
CA ARG A 483 5.85 2.47 -3.88
C ARG A 483 5.05 2.15 -5.14
N ASN A 484 3.71 2.26 -5.09
CA ASN A 484 2.84 1.94 -6.22
C ASN A 484 3.16 2.80 -7.45
N ILE A 485 3.03 2.19 -8.63
CA ILE A 485 3.48 2.74 -9.91
C ILE A 485 2.42 2.50 -11.00
N THR A 486 2.32 3.44 -11.92
CA THR A 486 1.69 3.25 -13.23
C THR A 486 2.45 4.00 -14.31
N GLY A 487 2.27 3.62 -15.56
CA GLY A 487 2.96 4.28 -16.66
C GLY A 487 2.20 4.20 -17.98
N ILE A 488 2.72 4.90 -18.97
CA ILE A 488 2.25 4.84 -20.35
C ILE A 488 3.45 5.03 -21.30
N VAL A 489 3.45 4.27 -22.38
CA VAL A 489 4.41 4.44 -23.47
C VAL A 489 3.79 5.33 -24.53
N ASN A 490 4.42 6.43 -24.82
CA ASN A 490 3.98 7.35 -25.86
C ASN A 490 4.42 6.91 -27.24
N THR A 491 3.76 7.39 -28.28
CA THR A 491 4.08 7.07 -29.68
C THR A 491 5.46 7.55 -30.12
N ASP A 492 6.07 8.47 -29.40
CA ASP A 492 7.43 8.97 -29.63
C ASP A 492 8.54 8.13 -28.98
N GLY A 493 8.16 7.04 -28.28
CA GLY A 493 9.08 6.16 -27.58
C GLY A 493 9.47 6.66 -26.17
N ASN A 494 8.87 7.74 -25.70
CA ASN A 494 9.00 8.16 -24.31
C ASN A 494 8.05 7.37 -23.41
N VAL A 495 8.49 7.13 -22.19
CA VAL A 495 7.71 6.46 -21.15
C VAL A 495 7.43 7.47 -20.05
N VAL A 496 6.16 7.77 -19.79
CA VAL A 496 5.78 8.62 -18.65
C VAL A 496 5.35 7.71 -17.51
N ILE A 497 5.96 7.88 -16.35
CA ILE A 497 5.76 7.04 -15.16
C ILE A 497 5.32 7.92 -14.01
N TYR A 498 4.29 7.47 -13.29
CA TYR A 498 3.79 8.06 -12.06
C TYR A 498 4.00 7.09 -10.90
N ALA A 499 4.48 7.60 -9.77
CA ALA A 499 4.73 6.77 -8.59
C ALA A 499 4.40 7.50 -7.29
N ILE A 500 4.00 6.74 -6.29
CA ILE A 500 3.81 7.22 -4.91
C ILE A 500 5.13 7.08 -4.16
N THR A 501 5.55 8.12 -3.44
CA THR A 501 6.78 8.06 -2.64
C THR A 501 6.54 7.34 -1.32
N SER A 502 7.58 6.66 -0.83
CA SER A 502 7.72 6.30 0.58
C SER A 502 8.37 7.43 1.36
N THR A 503 8.21 7.42 2.68
CA THR A 503 8.72 8.47 3.56
C THR A 503 9.42 7.90 4.77
N ILE A 504 10.30 8.69 5.34
CA ILE A 504 10.83 8.57 6.70
C ILE A 504 10.67 9.90 7.41
N SER A 505 10.46 9.85 8.73
CA SER A 505 10.35 11.06 9.57
C SER A 505 10.58 10.75 11.04
N GLY A 506 10.56 11.78 11.86
CA GLY A 506 10.56 11.64 13.31
C GLY A 506 9.25 11.12 13.90
N SER A 507 8.20 10.95 13.11
CA SER A 507 6.94 10.35 13.57
C SER A 507 7.11 8.88 13.92
N GLY A 508 8.09 8.20 13.30
CA GLY A 508 8.26 6.76 13.39
C GLY A 508 7.26 5.97 12.55
N ASP A 509 6.22 6.62 12.03
CA ASP A 509 5.15 6.00 11.26
C ASP A 509 5.23 6.37 9.78
N GLN A 510 5.99 5.59 9.03
CA GLN A 510 6.19 5.78 7.59
C GLN A 510 4.91 5.68 6.75
N GLY A 511 3.84 5.12 7.29
CA GLY A 511 2.55 4.99 6.64
C GLY A 511 1.64 6.18 6.84
N ALA A 512 1.87 7.00 7.87
CA ALA A 512 1.04 8.13 8.24
C ALA A 512 1.59 9.47 7.77
N ASP A 513 2.85 9.52 7.35
CA ASP A 513 3.47 10.76 6.89
C ASP A 513 2.84 11.25 5.57
N PRO A 514 2.61 12.57 5.44
CA PRO A 514 2.25 13.16 4.15
C PRO A 514 3.36 12.91 3.13
N ASN A 515 3.03 12.21 2.05
CA ASN A 515 3.94 11.81 0.99
C ASN A 515 3.61 12.49 -0.34
N LYS A 516 4.21 12.04 -1.43
CA LYS A 516 4.08 12.69 -2.74
C LYS A 516 3.64 11.70 -3.82
N LEU A 517 2.93 12.21 -4.82
CA LEU A 517 2.86 11.65 -6.17
C LEU A 517 3.90 12.36 -7.01
N VAL A 518 4.76 11.60 -7.65
CA VAL A 518 5.81 12.09 -8.54
C VAL A 518 5.67 11.53 -9.94
N ALA A 519 6.20 12.22 -10.93
CA ALA A 519 6.24 11.79 -12.33
C ALA A 519 7.64 11.94 -12.91
N ILE A 520 7.99 11.04 -13.82
CA ILE A 520 9.21 11.12 -14.63
C ILE A 520 8.92 10.71 -16.06
N THR A 521 9.66 11.28 -17.00
CA THR A 521 9.69 10.81 -18.39
C THR A 521 11.06 10.18 -18.64
N ASP A 522 11.04 8.91 -19.05
CA ASP A 522 12.23 8.14 -19.43
C ASP A 522 12.15 7.74 -20.91
N GLN A 523 13.27 7.50 -21.55
CA GLN A 523 13.33 6.98 -22.91
C GLN A 523 13.30 5.46 -22.89
N LEU A 524 12.31 4.85 -23.56
CA LEU A 524 12.15 3.39 -23.61
C LEU A 524 13.44 2.68 -24.04
N SER A 525 14.11 3.22 -25.04
CA SER A 525 15.33 2.64 -25.65
C SER A 525 16.62 2.92 -24.88
N ALA A 526 16.60 3.77 -23.83
CA ALA A 526 17.82 4.11 -23.09
C ALA A 526 18.31 2.89 -22.28
N THR A 527 19.57 2.56 -22.42
CA THR A 527 20.27 1.47 -21.70
C THR A 527 21.24 1.98 -20.65
N THR A 528 21.44 3.28 -20.58
CA THR A 528 22.29 3.98 -19.62
C THR A 528 21.51 5.16 -19.04
N LEU A 529 21.78 5.52 -17.80
CA LEU A 529 21.09 6.58 -17.08
C LEU A 529 21.19 7.91 -17.83
N PRO A 530 20.08 8.50 -18.31
CA PRO A 530 20.08 9.79 -18.96
C PRO A 530 20.37 10.92 -17.94
N ALA A 531 21.27 11.83 -18.29
CA ALA A 531 21.74 12.86 -17.37
C ALA A 531 20.69 13.97 -17.04
N SER A 532 19.68 14.12 -17.90
CA SER A 532 18.69 15.22 -17.79
C SER A 532 17.34 14.78 -17.24
N GLU A 533 17.12 13.49 -17.01
CA GLU A 533 15.85 13.00 -16.50
C GLU A 533 15.75 13.22 -14.99
N ALA A 534 14.63 13.77 -14.57
CA ALA A 534 14.38 14.05 -13.17
C ALA A 534 12.88 13.90 -12.86
N PHE A 535 12.60 13.42 -11.67
CA PHE A 535 11.24 13.42 -11.14
C PHE A 535 10.75 14.84 -10.89
N VAL A 536 9.48 15.05 -11.16
CA VAL A 536 8.75 16.24 -10.77
C VAL A 536 7.65 15.85 -9.79
N THR A 537 7.44 16.66 -8.75
CA THR A 537 6.31 16.47 -7.83
C THR A 537 5.03 16.91 -8.53
N VAL A 538 4.07 15.99 -8.65
CA VAL A 538 2.74 16.23 -9.21
C VAL A 538 1.78 16.68 -8.10
N ARG A 539 1.84 16.02 -6.94
CA ARG A 539 1.01 16.33 -5.77
C ARG A 539 1.78 16.01 -4.49
N THR A 540 1.57 16.81 -3.46
CA THR A 540 1.99 16.52 -2.09
C THR A 540 0.75 16.32 -1.23
N ALA A 541 0.71 15.25 -0.44
CA ALA A 541 -0.35 15.01 0.53
C ALA A 541 -0.42 16.13 1.57
N SER A 542 -1.63 16.45 2.00
CA SER A 542 -1.87 17.42 3.07
C SER A 542 -1.58 16.83 4.45
N ASN A 543 -1.58 17.68 5.47
CA ASN A 543 -1.55 17.21 6.86
C ASN A 543 -2.76 16.32 7.15
N GLY A 544 -2.53 15.12 7.68
CA GLY A 544 -3.58 14.13 7.91
C GLY A 544 -3.96 13.30 6.69
N GLU A 545 -3.26 13.47 5.58
CA GLU A 545 -3.46 12.72 4.34
C GLU A 545 -2.23 11.88 4.01
N ALA A 546 -2.44 10.67 3.51
CA ALA A 546 -1.41 9.82 2.93
C ALA A 546 -1.88 9.25 1.58
N LEU A 547 -1.11 9.48 0.51
CA LEU A 547 -1.34 8.90 -0.82
C LEU A 547 -0.85 7.45 -0.81
N ARG A 548 -1.57 6.54 -1.49
CA ARG A 548 -1.30 5.11 -1.41
C ARG A 548 -1.03 4.46 -2.76
N GLY A 549 -1.90 4.69 -3.73
CA GLY A 549 -1.83 4.09 -5.05
C GLY A 549 -2.05 5.10 -6.16
N VAL A 550 -1.61 4.75 -7.36
CA VAL A 550 -1.85 5.50 -8.59
C VAL A 550 -2.12 4.53 -9.73
N ALA A 551 -3.14 4.82 -10.52
CA ALA A 551 -3.46 4.12 -11.76
C ALA A 551 -4.03 5.10 -12.79
N TRP A 552 -4.11 4.69 -14.04
CA TRP A 552 -4.93 5.40 -15.02
C TRP A 552 -6.41 5.21 -14.70
N THR A 553 -7.24 6.15 -15.12
CA THR A 553 -8.70 6.02 -15.01
C THR A 553 -9.20 4.83 -15.81
N PRO A 554 -10.23 4.09 -15.32
CA PRO A 554 -10.92 3.08 -16.11
C PRO A 554 -11.35 3.59 -17.48
N GLY A 555 -11.18 2.77 -18.51
CA GLY A 555 -11.43 3.13 -19.90
C GLY A 555 -10.30 3.92 -20.59
N THR A 556 -9.18 4.17 -19.92
CA THR A 556 -8.00 4.74 -20.58
C THR A 556 -7.37 3.72 -21.54
N PRO A 557 -7.19 4.04 -22.82
CA PRO A 557 -6.57 3.12 -23.76
C PRO A 557 -5.16 2.72 -23.30
N ARG A 558 -4.88 1.43 -23.32
CA ARG A 558 -3.53 0.89 -23.12
C ARG A 558 -2.84 0.85 -24.48
N HIS A 559 -1.73 1.51 -24.62
CA HIS A 559 -0.90 1.52 -25.84
C HIS A 559 0.32 0.64 -25.66
#